data_c3c686ff51a746d10423254409a7e959
#
_entry.id   c3c686ff51a746d10423254409a7e959
#
_cell.length_a   1.000
_cell.length_b   1.000
_cell.length_c   1.000
_cell.angle_alpha   90.00
_cell.angle_beta   90.00
_cell.angle_gamma   90.00
#
_symmetry.space_group_name_H-M   'P 1'
#
loop_
_entity.id
_entity.type
_entity.pdbx_description
1 polymer ?
#
loop_
_entity_poly.entity_id
_entity_poly.type
_entity_poly.pdbx_seq_one_letter_code
_entity_poly.pdbx_strand_id
1 'polypeptide(L)'
;MGMTTLCYIEKDNKYLMLHRIKKEHDINKDKWIGVGGHFEHGESPEDCMFREVMEETGLTPLSYRFCGIVTFLSDMGTEKEAWEYMCLYHIEEFKGEIKECDEGVLEWVDKEKILDLDLWEGDRLFLRYMQERRSFFSLKLVYEEGNLVQAVVDGKDLEFFVILYENGNKTGKIKERSLVHEDGAIHGTV
;
A
#
# COMPACT_ATOMS: atom_id res chain seq x y z
N MET A 1 -6.88 -7.37 -13.75
CA MET A 1 -7.88 -6.29 -13.76
C MET A 1 -8.99 -6.67 -12.79
N GLY A 2 -9.18 -5.94 -11.69
CA GLY A 2 -10.14 -6.37 -10.70
C GLY A 2 -10.26 -5.47 -9.48
N MET A 3 -11.03 -5.99 -8.54
CA MET A 3 -11.06 -5.48 -7.17
C MET A 3 -10.23 -6.39 -6.27
N THR A 4 -9.55 -5.79 -5.33
CA THR A 4 -8.76 -6.48 -4.30
C THR A 4 -9.04 -5.90 -2.93
N THR A 5 -8.63 -6.62 -1.91
CA THR A 5 -8.43 -6.07 -0.56
C THR A 5 -6.96 -5.90 -0.27
N LEU A 6 -6.63 -4.90 0.54
CA LEU A 6 -5.31 -4.72 1.13
C LEU A 6 -5.49 -4.37 2.61
N CYS A 7 -4.95 -5.21 3.49
CA CYS A 7 -5.25 -5.20 4.90
C CYS A 7 -3.96 -5.01 5.72
N TYR A 8 -4.00 -4.07 6.64
CA TYR A 8 -2.92 -3.82 7.60
C TYR A 8 -3.39 -4.20 9.00
N ILE A 9 -2.81 -5.27 9.54
CA ILE A 9 -3.15 -5.81 10.86
C ILE A 9 -2.21 -5.17 11.87
N GLU A 10 -2.78 -4.54 12.90
CA GLU A 10 -2.02 -3.83 13.93
C GLU A 10 -1.96 -4.61 15.24
N LYS A 11 -0.78 -4.65 15.85
CA LYS A 11 -0.56 -5.14 17.22
C LYS A 11 0.66 -4.44 17.82
N ASP A 12 0.53 -3.98 19.06
CA ASP A 12 1.66 -3.41 19.84
C ASP A 12 2.45 -2.33 19.07
N ASN A 13 1.76 -1.39 18.41
CA ASN A 13 2.33 -0.34 17.55
C ASN A 13 3.13 -0.86 16.35
N LYS A 14 2.81 -2.07 15.86
CA LYS A 14 3.39 -2.69 14.68
C LYS A 14 2.31 -3.04 13.67
N TYR A 15 2.68 -3.08 12.38
CA TYR A 15 1.89 -3.72 11.35
C TYR A 15 2.47 -5.07 10.99
N LEU A 16 1.59 -6.05 10.72
CA LEU A 16 1.98 -7.30 10.09
C LEU A 16 2.18 -7.04 8.60
N MET A 17 3.42 -7.11 8.15
CA MET A 17 3.81 -6.86 6.77
C MET A 17 4.18 -8.17 6.09
N LEU A 18 3.82 -8.28 4.81
CA LEU A 18 4.20 -9.39 3.95
C LEU A 18 5.37 -8.97 3.04
N HIS A 19 6.53 -9.59 3.21
CA HIS A 19 7.67 -9.45 2.31
C HIS A 19 7.54 -10.46 1.15
N ARG A 20 7.26 -9.98 -0.05
CA ARG A 20 6.95 -10.77 -1.26
C ARG A 20 8.22 -11.35 -1.91
N ILE A 21 8.74 -12.46 -1.39
CA ILE A 21 10.02 -13.05 -1.85
C ILE A 21 9.90 -14.47 -2.42
N LYS A 22 8.72 -15.11 -2.33
CA LYS A 22 8.58 -16.52 -2.72
C LYS A 22 8.16 -16.73 -4.18
N LYS A 23 7.52 -15.75 -4.82
CA LYS A 23 7.07 -15.85 -6.23
C LYS A 23 8.06 -15.16 -7.17
N GLU A 24 8.56 -15.87 -8.19
CA GLU A 24 9.55 -15.31 -9.15
C GLU A 24 8.94 -14.29 -10.12
N HIS A 25 7.69 -14.50 -10.52
CA HIS A 25 6.96 -13.63 -11.46
C HIS A 25 5.87 -12.86 -10.71
N ASP A 26 6.27 -11.92 -9.88
CA ASP A 26 5.40 -11.08 -9.06
C ASP A 26 5.75 -9.60 -9.31
N ILE A 27 4.74 -8.78 -9.64
CA ILE A 27 4.92 -7.33 -9.76
C ILE A 27 5.39 -6.70 -8.44
N ASN A 28 5.03 -7.34 -7.32
CA ASN A 28 5.40 -6.93 -5.97
C ASN A 28 6.66 -7.65 -5.45
N LYS A 29 7.44 -8.30 -6.33
CA LYS A 29 8.65 -9.00 -5.91
C LYS A 29 9.57 -8.09 -5.13
N ASP A 30 10.08 -8.60 -4.01
CA ASP A 30 10.94 -7.92 -3.05
C ASP A 30 10.30 -6.72 -2.31
N LYS A 31 9.02 -6.41 -2.57
CA LYS A 31 8.27 -5.37 -1.88
C LYS A 31 7.66 -5.85 -0.57
N TRP A 32 7.47 -4.91 0.34
CA TRP A 32 6.70 -5.08 1.56
C TRP A 32 5.31 -4.49 1.38
N ILE A 33 4.30 -5.31 1.60
CA ILE A 33 2.89 -4.91 1.43
C ILE A 33 2.04 -5.37 2.62
N GLY A 34 0.79 -4.94 2.68
CA GLY A 34 -0.23 -5.54 3.53
C GLY A 34 -0.62 -6.94 3.03
N VAL A 35 -1.46 -7.64 3.77
CA VAL A 35 -2.07 -8.91 3.35
C VAL A 35 -3.37 -8.66 2.60
N GLY A 36 -3.72 -9.53 1.64
CA GLY A 36 -4.95 -9.40 0.87
C GLY A 36 -4.82 -9.95 -0.54
N GLY A 37 -5.91 -9.90 -1.29
CA GLY A 37 -5.94 -10.44 -2.63
C GLY A 37 -7.21 -10.11 -3.39
N HIS A 38 -7.41 -10.82 -4.50
CA HIS A 38 -8.51 -10.57 -5.42
C HIS A 38 -9.84 -11.09 -4.88
N PHE A 39 -10.90 -10.35 -5.19
CA PHE A 39 -12.26 -10.80 -4.92
C PHE A 39 -12.58 -12.07 -5.70
N GLU A 40 -13.23 -13.01 -5.05
CA GLU A 40 -13.90 -14.12 -5.68
C GLU A 40 -15.33 -13.74 -6.09
N HIS A 41 -15.93 -14.59 -6.94
CA HIS A 41 -17.27 -14.30 -7.44
C HIS A 41 -18.31 -14.28 -6.31
N GLY A 42 -18.97 -13.14 -6.15
CA GLY A 42 -20.05 -12.95 -5.18
C GLY A 42 -19.58 -12.48 -3.79
N GLU A 43 -18.30 -12.24 -3.60
CA GLU A 43 -17.79 -11.69 -2.34
C GLU A 43 -18.11 -10.21 -2.16
N SER A 44 -18.45 -9.82 -0.94
CA SER A 44 -18.36 -8.44 -0.48
C SER A 44 -16.91 -8.08 -0.16
N PRO A 45 -16.57 -6.78 0.00
CA PRO A 45 -15.24 -6.39 0.45
C PRO A 45 -14.82 -7.06 1.78
N GLU A 46 -15.76 -7.24 2.70
CA GLU A 46 -15.53 -7.90 3.98
C GLU A 46 -15.31 -9.41 3.81
N ASP A 47 -16.07 -10.09 2.94
CA ASP A 47 -15.88 -11.52 2.69
C ASP A 47 -14.47 -11.79 2.17
N CYS A 48 -14.04 -11.01 1.17
CA CYS A 48 -12.68 -11.09 0.63
C CYS A 48 -11.62 -10.80 1.70
N MET A 49 -11.79 -9.73 2.49
CA MET A 49 -10.89 -9.39 3.59
C MET A 49 -10.76 -10.54 4.59
N PHE A 50 -11.88 -11.13 5.04
CA PHE A 50 -11.85 -12.25 6.00
C PHE A 50 -11.17 -13.48 5.42
N ARG A 51 -11.47 -13.84 4.16
CA ARG A 51 -10.86 -15.01 3.50
C ARG A 51 -9.36 -14.83 3.32
N GLU A 52 -8.93 -13.72 2.71
CA GLU A 52 -7.51 -13.46 2.42
C GLU A 52 -6.67 -13.37 3.71
N VAL A 53 -7.15 -12.65 4.73
CA VAL A 53 -6.44 -12.57 6.01
C VAL A 53 -6.29 -13.96 6.63
N MET A 54 -7.33 -14.79 6.60
CA MET A 54 -7.25 -16.16 7.11
C MET A 54 -6.31 -17.03 6.27
N GLU A 55 -6.37 -16.93 4.95
CA GLU A 55 -5.56 -17.72 4.02
C GLU A 55 -4.07 -17.37 4.09
N GLU A 56 -3.74 -16.09 4.20
CA GLU A 56 -2.34 -15.65 4.22
C GLU A 56 -1.72 -15.69 5.63
N THR A 57 -2.51 -15.45 6.67
CA THR A 57 -1.95 -15.27 8.02
C THR A 57 -2.40 -16.28 9.06
N GLY A 58 -3.54 -16.96 8.88
CA GLY A 58 -4.19 -17.78 9.91
C GLY A 58 -4.96 -16.98 10.95
N LEU A 59 -5.02 -15.64 10.81
CA LEU A 59 -5.72 -14.76 11.74
C LEU A 59 -7.17 -14.55 11.30
N THR A 60 -8.05 -14.30 12.27
CA THR A 60 -9.44 -13.90 12.02
C THR A 60 -9.65 -12.50 12.59
N PRO A 61 -9.98 -11.50 11.76
CA PRO A 61 -10.33 -10.16 12.22
C PRO A 61 -11.52 -10.16 13.19
N LEU A 62 -11.47 -9.35 14.24
CA LEU A 62 -12.56 -9.13 15.19
C LEU A 62 -13.01 -7.66 15.20
N SER A 63 -12.08 -6.73 15.04
CA SER A 63 -12.33 -5.30 14.88
C SER A 63 -11.54 -4.77 13.71
N TYR A 64 -12.21 -4.12 12.81
CA TYR A 64 -11.59 -3.58 11.59
C TYR A 64 -12.28 -2.30 11.14
N ARG A 65 -11.59 -1.53 10.32
CA ARG A 65 -12.10 -0.30 9.71
C ARG A 65 -11.82 -0.31 8.22
N PHE A 66 -12.84 -0.04 7.41
CA PHE A 66 -12.68 0.24 5.99
C PHE A 66 -12.14 1.66 5.84
N CYS A 67 -10.88 1.78 5.46
CA CYS A 67 -10.15 3.05 5.45
C CYS A 67 -10.37 3.86 4.18
N GLY A 68 -10.49 3.19 3.05
CA GLY A 68 -10.63 3.87 1.77
C GLY A 68 -10.58 2.93 0.57
N ILE A 69 -10.72 3.53 -0.60
CA ILE A 69 -10.51 2.86 -1.89
C ILE A 69 -9.30 3.49 -2.57
N VAL A 70 -8.34 2.63 -2.94
CA VAL A 70 -7.17 3.04 -3.74
C VAL A 70 -7.38 2.57 -5.17
N THR A 71 -7.41 3.51 -6.12
CA THR A 71 -7.41 3.23 -7.56
C THR A 71 -5.97 3.24 -8.03
N PHE A 72 -5.46 2.09 -8.43
CA PHE A 72 -4.13 1.95 -9.00
C PHE A 72 -4.21 1.86 -10.51
N LEU A 73 -3.44 2.67 -11.21
CA LEU A 73 -3.32 2.69 -12.67
C LEU A 73 -1.84 2.63 -13.05
N SER A 74 -1.47 1.74 -13.95
CA SER A 74 -0.10 1.65 -14.47
C SER A 74 -0.08 1.56 -15.97
N ASP A 75 0.83 2.31 -16.60
CA ASP A 75 1.14 2.28 -18.03
C ASP A 75 -0.09 2.34 -18.95
N MET A 76 -1.08 3.16 -18.56
CA MET A 76 -2.38 3.28 -19.24
C MET A 76 -2.22 3.60 -20.72
N GLY A 77 -2.98 2.89 -21.55
CA GLY A 77 -2.94 3.04 -23.02
C GLY A 77 -1.78 2.32 -23.69
N THR A 78 -1.03 1.50 -22.99
CA THR A 78 0.04 0.64 -23.52
C THR A 78 -0.33 -0.84 -23.45
N GLU A 79 0.49 -1.72 -24.04
CA GLU A 79 0.32 -3.18 -23.91
C GLU A 79 0.59 -3.69 -22.50
N LYS A 80 1.21 -2.87 -21.63
CA LYS A 80 1.49 -3.17 -20.22
C LYS A 80 0.45 -2.60 -19.27
N GLU A 81 -0.64 -2.05 -19.79
CA GLU A 81 -1.70 -1.44 -19.01
C GLU A 81 -2.20 -2.36 -17.89
N ALA A 82 -2.18 -1.87 -16.67
CA ALA A 82 -2.77 -2.52 -15.51
C ALA A 82 -3.58 -1.53 -14.69
N TRP A 83 -4.70 -1.98 -14.12
CA TRP A 83 -5.47 -1.19 -13.18
C TRP A 83 -6.20 -2.06 -12.16
N GLU A 84 -6.41 -1.50 -10.99
CA GLU A 84 -7.00 -2.20 -9.86
C GLU A 84 -7.71 -1.21 -8.92
N TYR A 85 -8.77 -1.68 -8.28
CA TYR A 85 -9.42 -0.98 -7.16
C TYR A 85 -9.18 -1.78 -5.89
N MET A 86 -8.40 -1.23 -4.97
CA MET A 86 -8.04 -1.87 -3.71
C MET A 86 -8.92 -1.34 -2.57
N CYS A 87 -9.66 -2.21 -1.92
CA CYS A 87 -10.38 -1.92 -0.68
C CYS A 87 -9.38 -2.00 0.49
N LEU A 88 -9.08 -0.85 1.10
CA LEU A 88 -8.05 -0.72 2.13
C LEU A 88 -8.65 -0.89 3.52
N TYR A 89 -8.14 -1.88 4.27
CA TYR A 89 -8.59 -2.19 5.62
C TYR A 89 -7.49 -2.02 6.66
N HIS A 90 -7.89 -1.53 7.84
CA HIS A 90 -7.10 -1.54 9.05
C HIS A 90 -7.77 -2.48 10.07
N ILE A 91 -7.02 -3.46 10.57
CA ILE A 91 -7.51 -4.48 11.51
C ILE A 91 -6.84 -4.23 12.85
N GLU A 92 -7.65 -3.91 13.88
CA GLU A 92 -7.18 -3.51 15.22
C GLU A 92 -7.25 -4.67 16.23
N GLU A 93 -8.20 -5.59 16.05
CA GLU A 93 -8.33 -6.78 16.90
C GLU A 93 -8.50 -8.01 16.04
N PHE A 94 -7.87 -9.09 16.45
CA PHE A 94 -7.92 -10.37 15.77
C PHE A 94 -7.74 -11.52 16.76
N LYS A 95 -8.04 -12.73 16.33
CA LYS A 95 -7.73 -13.99 17.03
C LYS A 95 -7.03 -14.96 16.08
N GLY A 96 -6.42 -15.99 16.64
CA GLY A 96 -5.68 -17.03 15.90
C GLY A 96 -4.18 -16.90 16.10
N GLU A 97 -3.44 -17.75 15.41
CA GLU A 97 -1.98 -17.79 15.42
C GLU A 97 -1.47 -17.63 13.99
N ILE A 98 -0.36 -16.88 13.86
CA ILE A 98 0.24 -16.66 12.54
C ILE A 98 0.78 -18.00 12.01
N LYS A 99 0.44 -18.30 10.78
CA LYS A 99 0.96 -19.41 9.99
C LYS A 99 1.95 -18.93 8.92
N GLU A 100 2.67 -19.86 8.32
CA GLU A 100 3.48 -19.54 7.15
C GLU A 100 2.60 -19.09 5.98
N CYS A 101 3.04 -18.05 5.26
CA CYS A 101 2.43 -17.54 4.05
C CYS A 101 3.15 -18.12 2.82
N ASP A 102 2.39 -18.59 1.83
CA ASP A 102 2.95 -19.16 0.59
C ASP A 102 3.54 -18.10 -0.35
N GLU A 103 3.17 -16.83 -0.16
CA GLU A 103 3.58 -15.72 -1.02
C GLU A 103 4.86 -15.00 -0.56
N GLY A 104 5.19 -15.15 0.72
CA GLY A 104 6.35 -14.45 1.29
C GLY A 104 6.57 -14.75 2.77
N VAL A 105 7.22 -13.82 3.44
CA VAL A 105 7.49 -13.88 4.86
C VAL A 105 6.68 -12.81 5.58
N LEU A 106 5.93 -13.21 6.61
CA LEU A 106 5.19 -12.30 7.48
C LEU A 106 6.08 -11.81 8.62
N GLU A 107 6.11 -10.50 8.83
CA GLU A 107 6.91 -9.89 9.89
C GLU A 107 6.16 -8.73 10.56
N TRP A 108 6.25 -8.64 11.90
CA TRP A 108 5.76 -7.51 12.66
C TRP A 108 6.76 -6.36 12.62
N VAL A 109 6.44 -5.30 11.87
CA VAL A 109 7.30 -4.14 11.68
C VAL A 109 6.76 -2.94 12.46
N ASP A 110 7.64 -2.29 13.24
CA ASP A 110 7.29 -1.06 13.96
C ASP A 110 6.75 0.02 13.01
N LYS A 111 5.65 0.68 13.35
CA LYS A 111 5.03 1.69 12.50
C LYS A 111 6.00 2.81 12.11
N GLU A 112 6.92 3.18 12.98
CA GLU A 112 7.94 4.21 12.72
C GLU A 112 8.95 3.78 11.64
N LYS A 113 9.11 2.46 11.43
CA LYS A 113 10.05 1.89 10.47
C LYS A 113 9.40 1.49 9.14
N ILE A 114 8.08 1.48 9.07
CA ILE A 114 7.35 1.04 7.87
C ILE A 114 7.79 1.81 6.63
N LEU A 115 7.95 3.13 6.74
CA LEU A 115 8.32 3.97 5.62
C LEU A 115 9.79 3.82 5.17
N ASP A 116 10.60 3.09 5.93
CA ASP A 116 11.98 2.75 5.56
C ASP A 116 12.06 1.46 4.72
N LEU A 117 10.97 0.69 4.67
CA LEU A 117 10.89 -0.54 3.88
C LEU A 117 10.84 -0.24 2.38
N ASP A 118 11.14 -1.26 1.56
CA ASP A 118 10.95 -1.17 0.11
C ASP A 118 9.45 -1.31 -0.23
N LEU A 119 8.75 -0.18 -0.21
CA LEU A 119 7.33 -0.02 -0.53
C LEU A 119 7.18 0.58 -1.93
N TRP A 120 6.00 0.43 -2.52
CA TRP A 120 5.58 1.34 -3.59
C TRP A 120 5.43 2.77 -3.04
N GLU A 121 5.74 3.78 -3.86
CA GLU A 121 5.65 5.17 -3.39
C GLU A 121 4.21 5.57 -2.99
N GLY A 122 3.22 5.04 -3.70
CA GLY A 122 1.81 5.25 -3.35
C GLY A 122 1.39 4.64 -2.03
N ASP A 123 2.03 3.52 -1.63
CA ASP A 123 1.73 2.86 -0.36
C ASP A 123 2.11 3.74 0.82
N ARG A 124 3.19 4.52 0.69
CA ARG A 124 3.62 5.51 1.69
C ARG A 124 2.54 6.55 1.95
N LEU A 125 1.79 6.95 0.91
CA LEU A 125 0.71 7.94 1.04
C LEU A 125 -0.46 7.38 1.84
N PHE A 126 -1.00 6.23 1.44
CA PHE A 126 -2.17 5.71 2.16
C PHE A 126 -1.82 5.17 3.55
N LEU A 127 -0.62 4.62 3.77
CA LEU A 127 -0.16 4.22 5.11
C LEU A 127 -0.14 5.42 6.07
N ARG A 128 0.37 6.56 5.61
CA ARG A 128 0.32 7.79 6.42
C ARG A 128 -1.12 8.21 6.73
N TYR A 129 -2.01 8.22 5.72
CA TYR A 129 -3.43 8.56 5.95
C TYR A 129 -4.11 7.61 6.93
N MET A 130 -3.77 6.33 6.88
CA MET A 130 -4.28 5.35 7.85
C MET A 130 -3.76 5.62 9.27
N GLN A 131 -2.47 5.94 9.41
CA GLN A 131 -1.84 6.24 10.71
C GLN A 131 -2.39 7.51 11.34
N GLU A 132 -2.67 8.53 10.54
CA GLU A 132 -3.31 9.78 10.99
C GLU A 132 -4.80 9.60 11.36
N ARG A 133 -5.34 8.38 11.22
CA ARG A 133 -6.74 8.02 11.49
C ARG A 133 -7.75 8.94 10.78
N ARG A 134 -7.43 9.35 9.57
CA ARG A 134 -8.35 10.11 8.74
C ARG A 134 -9.65 9.34 8.51
N SER A 135 -10.72 10.07 8.26
CA SER A 135 -11.97 9.50 7.76
C SER A 135 -11.72 8.73 6.45
N PHE A 136 -12.72 7.96 6.02
CA PHE A 136 -12.68 7.28 4.71
C PHE A 136 -12.18 8.23 3.61
N PHE A 137 -11.30 7.74 2.74
CA PHE A 137 -10.75 8.50 1.63
C PHE A 137 -10.75 7.70 0.33
N SER A 138 -10.77 8.40 -0.78
CA SER A 138 -10.42 7.84 -2.08
C SER A 138 -9.02 8.31 -2.48
N LEU A 139 -8.19 7.40 -2.97
CA LEU A 139 -6.84 7.72 -3.44
C LEU A 139 -6.66 7.10 -4.84
N LYS A 140 -6.36 7.94 -5.84
CA LYS A 140 -5.97 7.48 -7.16
C LYS A 140 -4.47 7.67 -7.35
N LEU A 141 -3.79 6.61 -7.78
CA LEU A 141 -2.36 6.55 -8.02
C LEU A 141 -2.13 6.20 -9.49
N VAL A 142 -1.35 6.99 -10.19
CA VAL A 142 -0.99 6.75 -11.59
C VAL A 142 0.50 6.52 -11.68
N TYR A 143 0.88 5.39 -12.26
CA TYR A 143 2.27 5.00 -12.48
C TYR A 143 2.58 4.94 -13.97
N GLU A 144 3.79 5.35 -14.33
CA GLU A 144 4.38 5.18 -15.65
C GLU A 144 5.79 4.61 -15.48
N GLU A 145 6.05 3.49 -16.14
CA GLU A 145 7.34 2.78 -16.05
C GLU A 145 7.81 2.54 -14.60
N GLY A 146 6.85 2.20 -13.71
CA GLY A 146 7.11 1.94 -12.29
C GLY A 146 7.29 3.19 -11.41
N ASN A 147 7.18 4.40 -11.96
CA ASN A 147 7.27 5.65 -11.21
C ASN A 147 5.88 6.23 -10.95
N LEU A 148 5.63 6.69 -9.73
CA LEU A 148 4.41 7.43 -9.42
C LEU A 148 4.46 8.81 -10.10
N VAL A 149 3.52 9.08 -11.02
CA VAL A 149 3.45 10.33 -11.78
C VAL A 149 2.29 11.22 -11.36
N GLN A 150 1.23 10.65 -10.78
CA GLN A 150 0.10 11.42 -10.26
C GLN A 150 -0.50 10.72 -9.04
N ALA A 151 -0.91 11.51 -8.06
CA ALA A 151 -1.75 11.07 -6.96
C ALA A 151 -2.91 12.06 -6.76
N VAL A 152 -4.13 11.53 -6.59
CA VAL A 152 -5.35 12.32 -6.36
C VAL A 152 -6.04 11.81 -5.11
N VAL A 153 -6.25 12.68 -4.14
CA VAL A 153 -6.93 12.37 -2.87
C VAL A 153 -8.26 13.08 -2.82
N ASP A 154 -9.36 12.33 -2.62
CA ASP A 154 -10.73 12.86 -2.52
C ASP A 154 -11.06 13.83 -3.67
N GLY A 155 -10.63 13.48 -4.91
CA GLY A 155 -10.83 14.25 -6.12
C GLY A 155 -9.93 15.47 -6.29
N LYS A 156 -8.92 15.66 -5.43
CA LYS A 156 -7.96 16.76 -5.52
C LYS A 156 -6.57 16.24 -5.80
N ASP A 157 -5.90 16.81 -6.80
CA ASP A 157 -4.51 16.49 -7.08
C ASP A 157 -3.62 16.78 -5.88
N LEU A 158 -2.76 15.82 -5.57
CA LEU A 158 -1.75 15.94 -4.52
C LEU A 158 -0.45 16.42 -5.15
N GLU A 159 -0.02 17.63 -4.77
CA GLU A 159 1.28 18.13 -5.20
C GLU A 159 2.40 17.40 -4.45
N PHE A 160 3.28 16.74 -5.18
CA PHE A 160 4.46 16.10 -4.64
C PHE A 160 5.71 16.40 -5.47
N PHE A 161 6.88 16.26 -4.85
CA PHE A 161 8.17 16.40 -5.50
C PHE A 161 8.92 15.08 -5.53
N VAL A 162 9.60 14.82 -6.63
CA VAL A 162 10.57 13.73 -6.70
C VAL A 162 11.81 14.12 -5.91
N ILE A 163 12.22 13.27 -5.00
CA ILE A 163 13.45 13.48 -4.24
C ILE A 163 14.65 13.10 -5.11
N LEU A 164 15.64 13.97 -5.13
CA LEU A 164 16.86 13.78 -5.89
C LEU A 164 18.05 13.46 -4.96
N TYR A 165 19.01 12.69 -5.48
CA TYR A 165 20.34 12.63 -4.89
C TYR A 165 21.08 13.96 -5.12
N GLU A 166 22.16 14.23 -4.37
CA GLU A 166 23.02 15.42 -4.55
C GLU A 166 23.55 15.59 -5.98
N ASN A 167 23.71 14.49 -6.72
CA ASN A 167 24.13 14.48 -8.12
C ASN A 167 23.00 14.78 -9.11
N GLY A 168 21.78 15.07 -8.64
CA GLY A 168 20.61 15.39 -9.46
C GLY A 168 19.86 14.19 -10.02
N ASN A 169 20.30 12.94 -9.76
CA ASN A 169 19.57 11.76 -10.18
C ASN A 169 18.34 11.54 -9.29
N LYS A 170 17.25 11.00 -9.87
CA LYS A 170 16.03 10.66 -9.13
C LYS A 170 16.30 9.53 -8.14
N THR A 171 15.84 9.68 -6.90
CA THR A 171 15.96 8.64 -5.86
C THR A 171 14.90 7.56 -5.99
N GLY A 172 13.86 7.78 -6.82
CA GLY A 172 12.65 6.97 -6.85
C GLY A 172 11.67 7.26 -5.70
N LYS A 173 11.99 8.17 -4.80
CA LYS A 173 11.13 8.59 -3.68
C LYS A 173 10.41 9.87 -4.03
N ILE A 174 9.17 10.00 -3.52
CA ILE A 174 8.40 11.24 -3.59
C ILE A 174 8.16 11.79 -2.18
N LYS A 175 7.86 13.07 -2.12
CA LYS A 175 7.44 13.73 -0.89
C LYS A 175 6.36 14.77 -1.19
N GLU A 176 5.32 14.84 -0.37
CA GLU A 176 4.32 15.90 -0.50
C GLU A 176 4.97 17.28 -0.36
N ARG A 177 4.50 18.23 -1.18
CA ARG A 177 5.01 19.62 -1.17
C ARG A 177 4.99 20.24 0.23
N SER A 178 3.95 19.98 0.99
CA SER A 178 3.81 20.48 2.37
C SER A 178 4.92 20.01 3.31
N LEU A 179 5.56 18.87 3.04
CA LEU A 179 6.57 18.25 3.90
C LEU A 179 8.00 18.52 3.43
N VAL A 180 8.20 18.96 2.17
CA VAL A 180 9.55 19.18 1.60
C VAL A 180 10.27 20.34 2.29
N HIS A 181 9.53 21.34 2.74
CA HIS A 181 10.11 22.54 3.37
C HIS A 181 10.55 22.32 4.82
N GLU A 182 10.13 21.22 5.46
CA GLU A 182 10.44 20.96 6.87
C GLU A 182 11.84 20.38 7.09
N ASP A 183 12.39 19.64 6.13
CA ASP A 183 13.66 18.90 6.29
C ASP A 183 14.75 19.23 5.27
N GLY A 184 14.53 20.21 4.40
CA GLY A 184 15.54 20.69 3.44
C GLY A 184 15.94 19.70 2.35
N ALA A 185 15.08 18.73 2.04
CA ALA A 185 15.34 17.72 0.99
C ALA A 185 15.57 18.38 -0.37
N ILE A 186 16.58 17.88 -1.12
CA ILE A 186 16.82 18.29 -2.50
C ILE A 186 15.71 17.68 -3.39
N HIS A 187 15.01 18.52 -4.12
CA HIS A 187 13.88 18.10 -4.95
C HIS A 187 13.88 18.75 -6.32
N GLY A 188 13.27 18.08 -7.29
CA GLY A 188 12.94 18.60 -8.63
C GLY A 188 11.44 18.68 -8.83
N THR A 189 10.99 19.59 -9.67
CA THR A 189 9.62 19.60 -10.21
C THR A 189 9.47 18.52 -11.26
N VAL A 190 8.36 17.79 -11.24
CA VAL A 190 7.96 16.87 -12.29
C VAL A 190 7.44 17.65 -13.49
#